data_0bfa8b49a70d0f2abdaf76fb5338986e
#
_entry.id   0bfa8b49a70d0f2abdaf76fb5338986e
#
_cell.length_a   1.000
_cell.length_b   1.000
_cell.length_c   1.000
_cell.angle_alpha   90.00
_cell.angle_beta   90.00
_cell.angle_gamma   90.00
#
_symmetry.space_group_name_H-M   'P 1'
#
loop_
_entity.id
_entity.type
_entity.pdbx_description
1 polymer ?
#
loop_
_entity_poly.entity_id
_entity_poly.type
_entity_poly.pdbx_seq_one_letter_code
_entity_poly.pdbx_strand_id
1 'polypeptide(L)'
;VNVGERDRGNTINRILINRIAAEATLDAAYAWVCQRRQHHHFNSDIWVLRRHWAERKPQIQSLLLKGQYSFREQRVITTPDDEIEYWCAEDALVLKAISLVLTEDWLPLLSPQCFHIAGRGGLKAALRQVADQVGSYDFFYRTDVKSYYASINHGLLMAQVEQQVQDPLVLSLLWDYLKRVVNDGGWWRSVYQGISMGCPLSPLMGALYLKPLDDRMAALGVVYVRYMDDWVVLASSRWQLRRAIRAVRQEMARLRVVPHPDKTALGRTTKGFDFLGYWVTPGGLRVAARTVGRMVEKVSRLNEQGATASRIDRYLHHWR
;
A
#
# COMPACT_ATOMS: atom_id res chain seq x y z
N VAL A 1 17.49 12.04 -45.23
CA VAL A 1 17.24 10.70 -44.73
C VAL A 1 16.79 10.78 -43.26
N ASN A 2 15.48 10.64 -43.07
CA ASN A 2 14.75 10.25 -41.85
C ASN A 2 15.18 10.80 -40.47
N VAL A 3 14.88 12.09 -40.22
CA VAL A 3 14.84 12.68 -38.88
C VAL A 3 13.41 12.58 -38.29
N GLY A 4 12.39 12.29 -39.08
CA GLY A 4 10.98 12.32 -38.67
C GLY A 4 10.42 11.07 -37.98
N GLU A 5 11.08 9.91 -38.09
CA GLU A 5 10.57 8.65 -37.44
C GLU A 5 11.04 8.45 -36.02
N ARG A 6 12.18 8.98 -35.62
CA ARG A 6 12.68 8.89 -34.24
C ARG A 6 11.86 9.74 -33.26
N ASP A 7 11.25 10.83 -33.73
CA ASP A 7 10.50 11.74 -32.85
C ASP A 7 9.07 11.24 -32.56
N ARG A 8 8.44 10.51 -33.49
CA ARG A 8 7.08 9.95 -33.28
C ARG A 8 7.09 8.79 -32.29
N GLY A 9 8.09 7.93 -32.31
CA GLY A 9 8.27 6.85 -31.33
C GLY A 9 8.52 7.38 -29.92
N ASN A 10 9.23 8.51 -29.81
CA ASN A 10 9.56 9.14 -28.53
C ASN A 10 8.37 9.89 -27.90
N THR A 11 7.42 10.34 -28.72
CA THR A 11 6.22 11.07 -28.25
C THR A 11 5.16 10.11 -27.69
N ILE A 12 5.00 8.92 -28.28
CA ILE A 12 4.02 7.90 -27.83
C ILE A 12 4.45 7.31 -26.48
N ASN A 13 5.75 7.15 -26.23
CA ASN A 13 6.27 6.58 -24.98
C ASN A 13 6.31 7.55 -23.79
N ARG A 14 5.95 8.83 -23.97
CA ARG A 14 5.95 9.86 -22.90
C ARG A 14 4.57 10.25 -22.38
N ILE A 15 3.52 9.58 -22.79
CA ILE A 15 2.14 9.93 -22.41
C ILE A 15 1.96 9.87 -20.88
N LEU A 16 2.59 8.90 -20.22
CA LEU A 16 2.41 8.68 -18.79
C LEU A 16 3.09 9.77 -17.96
N ILE A 17 4.33 10.13 -18.27
CA ILE A 17 5.03 11.21 -17.56
C ILE A 17 4.31 12.56 -17.76
N ASN A 18 3.72 12.82 -18.93
CA ASN A 18 2.95 14.04 -19.18
C ASN A 18 1.69 14.10 -18.29
N ARG A 19 1.00 12.98 -18.08
CA ARG A 19 -0.14 12.91 -17.16
C ARG A 19 0.29 13.11 -15.70
N ILE A 20 1.41 12.53 -15.30
CA ILE A 20 1.96 12.68 -13.95
C ILE A 20 2.37 14.15 -13.70
N ALA A 21 3.01 14.79 -14.68
CA ALA A 21 3.45 16.17 -14.61
C ALA A 21 2.33 17.20 -14.92
N ALA A 22 1.12 16.76 -15.26
CA ALA A 22 0.00 17.66 -15.52
C ALA A 22 -0.34 18.51 -14.28
N GLU A 23 -0.66 19.79 -14.50
CA GLU A 23 -0.98 20.72 -13.40
C GLU A 23 -2.08 20.18 -12.50
N ALA A 24 -3.16 19.64 -13.06
CA ALA A 24 -4.27 19.08 -12.30
C ALA A 24 -3.81 17.91 -11.40
N THR A 25 -2.91 17.05 -11.90
CA THR A 25 -2.37 15.91 -11.13
C THR A 25 -1.47 16.40 -9.99
N LEU A 26 -0.59 17.37 -10.26
CA LEU A 26 0.29 17.95 -9.25
C LEU A 26 -0.52 18.72 -8.19
N ASP A 27 -1.55 19.47 -8.57
CA ASP A 27 -2.43 20.16 -7.61
C ASP A 27 -3.23 19.18 -6.74
N ALA A 28 -3.74 18.08 -7.33
CA ALA A 28 -4.40 17.02 -6.56
C ALA A 28 -3.44 16.33 -5.57
N ALA A 29 -2.21 16.04 -6.00
CA ALA A 29 -1.18 15.47 -5.16
C ALA A 29 -0.77 16.44 -4.02
N TYR A 30 -0.62 17.73 -4.34
CA TYR A 30 -0.33 18.78 -3.37
C TYR A 30 -1.44 18.91 -2.31
N ALA A 31 -2.70 18.98 -2.73
CA ALA A 31 -3.84 19.03 -1.83
C ALA A 31 -3.84 17.84 -0.86
N TRP A 32 -3.57 16.63 -1.38
CA TRP A 32 -3.48 15.42 -0.57
C TRP A 32 -2.35 15.49 0.47
N VAL A 33 -1.13 15.91 0.08
CA VAL A 33 0.00 16.03 1.00
C VAL A 33 -0.29 17.09 2.06
N CYS A 34 -0.87 18.24 1.68
CA CYS A 34 -1.25 19.30 2.62
C CYS A 34 -2.27 18.82 3.65
N GLN A 35 -3.28 18.05 3.22
CA GLN A 35 -4.28 17.46 4.12
C GLN A 35 -3.65 16.44 5.08
N ARG A 36 -2.80 15.53 4.57
CA ARG A 36 -2.15 14.50 5.41
C ARG A 36 -1.21 15.09 6.45
N ARG A 37 -0.56 16.22 6.13
CA ARG A 37 0.44 16.87 6.98
C ARG A 37 -0.07 18.14 7.65
N GLN A 38 -1.38 18.38 7.71
CA GLN A 38 -1.98 19.60 8.26
C GLN A 38 -1.66 19.84 9.76
N HIS A 39 -1.36 18.76 10.50
CA HIS A 39 -1.03 18.82 11.93
C HIS A 39 0.46 18.61 12.20
N HIS A 40 1.31 18.64 11.18
CA HIS A 40 2.76 18.57 11.39
C HIS A 40 3.28 19.83 12.08
N HIS A 41 4.36 19.65 12.84
CA HIS A 41 5.02 20.76 13.54
C HIS A 41 5.36 21.89 12.57
N PHE A 42 5.35 23.14 13.06
CA PHE A 42 5.56 24.35 12.22
C PHE A 42 6.93 24.39 11.50
N ASN A 43 7.94 23.67 11.99
CA ASN A 43 9.24 23.49 11.33
C ASN A 43 9.24 22.40 10.24
N SER A 44 8.10 21.78 9.95
CA SER A 44 8.02 20.75 8.91
C SER A 44 8.13 21.37 7.51
N ASP A 45 8.78 20.63 6.62
CA ASP A 45 9.02 20.97 5.21
C ASP A 45 7.74 21.24 4.41
N ILE A 46 6.60 20.71 4.86
CA ILE A 46 5.29 20.99 4.24
C ILE A 46 4.95 22.48 4.22
N TRP A 47 5.32 23.22 5.27
CA TRP A 47 5.02 24.65 5.34
C TRP A 47 5.85 25.47 4.36
N VAL A 48 7.09 25.05 4.10
CA VAL A 48 7.94 25.64 3.06
C VAL A 48 7.36 25.35 1.67
N LEU A 49 6.95 24.10 1.41
CA LEU A 49 6.30 23.72 0.15
C LEU A 49 5.01 24.52 -0.09
N ARG A 50 4.19 24.71 0.95
CA ARG A 50 2.95 25.50 0.87
C ARG A 50 3.20 26.96 0.53
N ARG A 51 4.20 27.58 1.17
CA ARG A 51 4.55 28.99 0.94
C ARG A 51 5.03 29.22 -0.50
N HIS A 52 5.79 28.29 -1.06
CA HIS A 52 6.44 28.45 -2.36
C HIS A 52 5.79 27.59 -3.45
N TRP A 53 4.54 27.13 -3.26
CA TRP A 53 3.91 26.22 -4.21
C TRP A 53 3.83 26.76 -5.64
N ALA A 54 3.48 28.05 -5.78
CA ALA A 54 3.37 28.69 -7.11
C ALA A 54 4.69 28.68 -7.89
N GLU A 55 5.83 28.76 -7.20
CA GLU A 55 7.17 28.73 -7.81
C GLU A 55 7.66 27.27 -8.00
N ARG A 56 7.38 26.41 -7.03
CA ARG A 56 7.86 25.00 -7.05
C ARG A 56 7.12 24.13 -8.05
N LYS A 57 5.81 24.35 -8.25
CA LYS A 57 5.02 23.54 -9.19
C LYS A 57 5.61 23.51 -10.61
N PRO A 58 5.87 24.64 -11.28
CA PRO A 58 6.47 24.63 -12.62
C PRO A 58 7.88 24.05 -12.65
N GLN A 59 8.65 24.18 -11.57
CA GLN A 59 9.98 23.56 -11.46
C GLN A 59 9.88 22.05 -11.41
N ILE A 60 9.02 21.49 -10.54
CA ILE A 60 8.77 20.04 -10.44
C ILE A 60 8.29 19.50 -11.79
N GLN A 61 7.33 20.19 -12.43
CA GLN A 61 6.83 19.83 -13.75
C GLN A 61 7.96 19.75 -14.79
N SER A 62 8.79 20.78 -14.86
CA SER A 62 9.93 20.83 -15.79
C SER A 62 10.94 19.69 -15.52
N LEU A 63 11.27 19.42 -14.25
CA LEU A 63 12.17 18.34 -13.87
C LEU A 63 11.62 16.96 -14.27
N LEU A 64 10.33 16.72 -14.03
CA LEU A 64 9.67 15.47 -14.41
C LEU A 64 9.69 15.25 -15.93
N LEU A 65 9.29 16.27 -16.72
CA LEU A 65 9.24 16.19 -18.18
C LEU A 65 10.62 16.02 -18.82
N LYS A 66 11.68 16.54 -18.17
CA LYS A 66 13.06 16.38 -18.61
C LYS A 66 13.72 15.08 -18.12
N GLY A 67 13.08 14.32 -17.23
CA GLY A 67 13.68 13.15 -16.59
C GLY A 67 14.84 13.52 -15.65
N GLN A 68 14.78 14.70 -15.06
CA GLN A 68 15.81 15.24 -14.16
C GLN A 68 15.35 15.32 -12.70
N TYR A 69 14.12 14.86 -12.42
CA TYR A 69 13.68 14.75 -11.04
C TYR A 69 14.38 13.59 -10.35
N SER A 70 14.97 13.85 -9.19
CA SER A 70 15.63 12.85 -8.35
C SER A 70 15.09 12.94 -6.94
N PHE A 71 14.74 11.81 -6.35
CA PHE A 71 14.28 11.75 -4.98
C PHE A 71 15.44 12.02 -4.01
N ARG A 72 15.14 12.77 -2.96
CA ARG A 72 16.07 13.02 -1.87
C ARG A 72 16.20 11.79 -0.99
N GLU A 73 17.24 11.78 -0.18
CA GLU A 73 17.40 10.77 0.87
C GLU A 73 16.20 10.78 1.83
N GLN A 74 15.76 9.61 2.24
CA GLN A 74 14.79 9.48 3.31
C GLN A 74 15.49 9.66 4.66
N ARG A 75 14.76 10.22 5.62
CA ARG A 75 15.19 10.30 7.01
C ARG A 75 14.46 9.26 7.84
N VAL A 76 15.18 8.61 8.75
CA VAL A 76 14.54 7.77 9.76
C VAL A 76 14.01 8.66 10.87
N ILE A 77 12.74 8.46 11.20
CA ILE A 77 12.11 9.06 12.39
C ILE A 77 11.80 7.92 13.34
N THR A 78 12.54 7.88 14.44
CA THR A 78 12.29 6.91 15.50
C THR A 78 11.12 7.39 16.35
N THR A 79 10.09 6.58 16.44
CA THR A 79 8.96 6.75 17.36
C THR A 79 9.07 5.75 18.50
N PRO A 80 8.38 5.91 19.64
CA PRO A 80 8.42 4.93 20.73
C PRO A 80 8.01 3.51 20.33
N ASP A 81 7.24 3.38 19.26
CA ASP A 81 6.66 2.11 18.84
C ASP A 81 7.26 1.59 17.51
N ASP A 82 7.98 2.43 16.70
CA ASP A 82 8.48 2.03 15.38
C ASP A 82 9.49 3.02 14.78
N GLU A 83 10.22 2.60 13.76
CA GLU A 83 11.07 3.43 12.90
C GLU A 83 10.37 3.67 11.56
N ILE A 84 10.21 4.93 11.18
CA ILE A 84 9.51 5.33 9.96
C ILE A 84 10.49 6.02 9.02
N GLU A 85 10.63 5.48 7.80
CA GLU A 85 11.33 6.12 6.70
C GLU A 85 10.47 7.26 6.14
N TYR A 86 10.92 8.49 6.32
CA TYR A 86 10.15 9.69 5.99
C TYR A 86 10.61 10.30 4.66
N TRP A 87 9.68 10.41 3.72
CA TRP A 87 9.85 11.17 2.48
C TRP A 87 9.63 12.66 2.73
N CYS A 88 10.46 13.53 2.17
CA CYS A 88 10.18 14.97 2.22
C CYS A 88 8.84 15.31 1.55
N ALA A 89 8.29 16.48 1.82
CA ALA A 89 6.97 16.87 1.34
C ALA A 89 6.87 16.89 -0.19
N GLU A 90 7.93 17.34 -0.85
CA GLU A 90 8.03 17.41 -2.32
C GLU A 90 8.08 16.01 -2.94
N ASP A 91 8.93 15.12 -2.41
CA ASP A 91 9.02 13.74 -2.89
C ASP A 91 7.72 12.97 -2.65
N ALA A 92 7.09 13.15 -1.49
CA ALA A 92 5.78 12.57 -1.20
C ALA A 92 4.70 13.06 -2.17
N LEU A 93 4.78 14.32 -2.62
CA LEU A 93 3.89 14.89 -3.63
C LEU A 93 4.10 14.20 -4.99
N VAL A 94 5.34 14.08 -5.45
CA VAL A 94 5.65 13.41 -6.73
C VAL A 94 5.25 11.94 -6.69
N LEU A 95 5.55 11.22 -5.61
CA LEU A 95 5.12 9.84 -5.40
C LEU A 95 3.59 9.71 -5.37
N LYS A 96 2.88 10.73 -4.83
CA LYS A 96 1.42 10.77 -4.88
C LYS A 96 0.90 11.04 -6.28
N ALA A 97 1.52 11.93 -7.07
CA ALA A 97 1.17 12.19 -8.46
C ALA A 97 1.31 10.92 -9.31
N ILE A 98 2.43 10.19 -9.17
CA ILE A 98 2.63 8.88 -9.79
C ILE A 98 1.53 7.90 -9.36
N SER A 99 1.26 7.80 -8.06
CA SER A 99 0.23 6.91 -7.52
C SER A 99 -1.17 7.21 -8.06
N LEU A 100 -1.54 8.47 -8.25
CA LEU A 100 -2.84 8.87 -8.80
C LEU A 100 -3.02 8.34 -10.22
N VAL A 101 -2.05 8.62 -11.09
CA VAL A 101 -2.11 8.22 -12.51
C VAL A 101 -2.04 6.71 -12.66
N LEU A 102 -1.10 6.04 -11.98
CA LEU A 102 -0.97 4.59 -12.07
C LEU A 102 -2.16 3.85 -11.45
N THR A 103 -2.80 4.41 -10.41
CA THR A 103 -4.01 3.80 -9.83
C THR A 103 -5.16 3.80 -10.83
N GLU A 104 -5.36 4.91 -11.56
CA GLU A 104 -6.38 5.01 -12.60
C GLU A 104 -6.16 3.94 -13.69
N ASP A 105 -4.92 3.83 -14.19
CA ASP A 105 -4.58 2.89 -15.26
C ASP A 105 -4.61 1.42 -14.81
N TRP A 106 -4.21 1.14 -13.56
CA TRP A 106 -4.11 -0.23 -13.07
C TRP A 106 -5.35 -0.75 -12.36
N LEU A 107 -6.31 0.12 -12.03
CA LEU A 107 -7.54 -0.30 -11.38
C LEU A 107 -8.28 -1.42 -12.11
N PRO A 108 -8.37 -1.43 -13.47
CA PRO A 108 -8.97 -2.55 -14.22
C PRO A 108 -8.14 -3.83 -14.19
N LEU A 109 -6.82 -3.74 -14.00
CA LEU A 109 -5.89 -4.86 -13.99
C LEU A 109 -5.82 -5.55 -12.62
N LEU A 110 -6.03 -4.77 -11.55
CA LEU A 110 -5.99 -5.28 -10.18
C LEU A 110 -7.26 -6.02 -9.84
N SER A 111 -7.12 -7.10 -9.08
CA SER A 111 -8.24 -7.92 -8.64
C SER A 111 -9.33 -7.08 -7.96
N PRO A 112 -10.62 -7.29 -8.28
CA PRO A 112 -11.72 -6.69 -7.54
C PRO A 112 -11.76 -7.14 -6.09
N GLN A 113 -11.10 -8.22 -5.74
CA GLN A 113 -10.99 -8.76 -4.37
C GLN A 113 -9.85 -8.11 -3.55
N CYS A 114 -9.15 -7.14 -4.12
CA CYS A 114 -8.10 -6.35 -3.48
C CYS A 114 -8.69 -5.02 -2.96
N PHE A 115 -9.15 -5.01 -1.71
CA PHE A 115 -10.02 -3.95 -1.18
C PHE A 115 -9.31 -2.69 -0.68
N HIS A 116 -8.00 -2.71 -0.46
CA HIS A 116 -7.29 -1.52 0.04
C HIS A 116 -7.02 -0.45 -1.02
N ILE A 117 -7.20 -0.77 -2.30
CA ILE A 117 -7.04 0.17 -3.40
C ILE A 117 -8.21 1.17 -3.41
N ALA A 118 -7.92 2.43 -3.72
CA ALA A 118 -8.92 3.48 -3.84
C ALA A 118 -10.04 3.06 -4.82
N GLY A 119 -11.30 3.32 -4.45
CA GLY A 119 -12.47 2.91 -5.23
C GLY A 119 -12.96 1.48 -4.98
N ARG A 120 -12.27 0.66 -4.18
CA ARG A 120 -12.66 -0.73 -3.85
C ARG A 120 -13.42 -0.86 -2.51
N GLY A 121 -13.76 0.26 -1.85
CA GLY A 121 -14.58 0.30 -0.64
C GLY A 121 -13.85 0.03 0.68
N GLY A 122 -12.56 -0.25 0.65
CA GLY A 122 -11.70 -0.31 1.82
C GLY A 122 -12.01 -1.47 2.78
N LEU A 123 -11.56 -1.34 4.02
CA LEU A 123 -11.69 -2.36 5.07
C LEU A 123 -13.14 -2.78 5.32
N LYS A 124 -14.08 -1.83 5.32
CA LYS A 124 -15.50 -2.13 5.58
C LYS A 124 -16.10 -3.00 4.48
N ALA A 125 -15.73 -2.77 3.22
CA ALA A 125 -16.21 -3.57 2.09
C ALA A 125 -15.61 -4.99 2.13
N ALA A 126 -14.31 -5.12 2.45
CA ALA A 126 -13.67 -6.42 2.63
C ALA A 126 -14.36 -7.26 3.71
N LEU A 127 -14.61 -6.66 4.88
CA LEU A 127 -15.32 -7.34 5.98
C LEU A 127 -16.75 -7.72 5.62
N ARG A 128 -17.48 -6.82 4.96
CA ARG A 128 -18.86 -7.10 4.51
C ARG A 128 -18.89 -8.28 3.56
N GLN A 129 -18.00 -8.30 2.56
CA GLN A 129 -17.94 -9.43 1.61
C GLN A 129 -17.66 -10.75 2.30
N VAL A 130 -16.76 -10.80 3.29
CA VAL A 130 -16.52 -12.03 4.05
C VAL A 130 -17.73 -12.42 4.88
N ALA A 131 -18.36 -11.45 5.56
CA ALA A 131 -19.52 -11.69 6.43
C ALA A 131 -20.72 -12.22 5.64
N ASP A 132 -20.97 -11.68 4.45
CA ASP A 132 -22.08 -12.07 3.59
C ASP A 132 -21.92 -13.52 3.06
N GLN A 133 -20.68 -14.00 2.96
CA GLN A 133 -20.39 -15.30 2.36
C GLN A 133 -20.01 -16.40 3.34
N VAL A 134 -19.51 -16.06 4.53
CA VAL A 134 -18.96 -17.03 5.48
C VAL A 134 -19.93 -18.15 5.87
N GLY A 135 -21.24 -17.87 5.90
CA GLY A 135 -22.30 -18.83 6.21
C GLY A 135 -22.49 -19.93 5.15
N SER A 136 -22.07 -19.68 3.90
CA SER A 136 -22.21 -20.60 2.77
C SER A 136 -21.00 -21.51 2.56
N TYR A 137 -19.96 -21.40 3.39
CA TYR A 137 -18.73 -22.15 3.26
C TYR A 137 -18.33 -22.81 4.58
N ASP A 138 -17.83 -24.04 4.49
CA ASP A 138 -17.50 -24.86 5.66
C ASP A 138 -16.11 -24.58 6.25
N PHE A 139 -15.17 -24.11 5.39
CA PHE A 139 -13.77 -24.00 5.73
C PHE A 139 -13.22 -22.63 5.38
N PHE A 140 -12.27 -22.18 6.21
CA PHE A 140 -11.49 -20.97 5.94
C PHE A 140 -9.98 -21.26 6.00
N TYR A 141 -9.23 -20.47 5.28
CA TYR A 141 -7.78 -20.30 5.41
C TYR A 141 -7.47 -18.82 5.40
N ARG A 142 -6.77 -18.36 6.41
CA ARG A 142 -6.34 -16.98 6.56
C ARG A 142 -4.84 -16.94 6.80
N THR A 143 -4.15 -15.96 6.22
CA THR A 143 -2.75 -15.67 6.49
C THR A 143 -2.43 -14.23 6.07
N ASP A 144 -1.28 -13.71 6.51
CA ASP A 144 -0.66 -12.51 5.96
C ASP A 144 0.81 -12.78 5.59
N VAL A 145 1.48 -11.80 5.00
CA VAL A 145 2.91 -11.90 4.67
C VAL A 145 3.74 -11.33 5.82
N LYS A 146 4.74 -12.10 6.26
CA LYS A 146 5.70 -11.62 7.26
C LYS A 146 6.51 -10.46 6.71
N SER A 147 6.48 -9.31 7.40
CA SER A 147 7.23 -8.10 7.05
C SER A 147 7.04 -7.71 5.57
N TYR A 148 5.78 -7.64 5.11
CA TYR A 148 5.44 -7.58 3.70
C TYR A 148 6.24 -6.54 2.91
N TYR A 149 6.15 -5.27 3.29
CA TYR A 149 6.83 -4.21 2.54
C TYR A 149 8.35 -4.37 2.52
N ALA A 150 8.93 -4.83 3.61
CA ALA A 150 10.37 -5.09 3.69
C ALA A 150 10.81 -6.32 2.88
N SER A 151 9.90 -7.25 2.58
CA SER A 151 10.20 -8.48 1.85
C SER A 151 10.08 -8.37 0.33
N ILE A 152 9.49 -7.29 -0.21
CA ILE A 152 9.27 -7.10 -1.64
C ILE A 152 10.60 -7.07 -2.40
N ASN A 153 10.76 -7.98 -3.36
CA ASN A 153 11.93 -8.03 -4.22
C ASN A 153 11.82 -7.01 -5.35
N HIS A 154 12.79 -6.11 -5.48
CA HIS A 154 12.78 -5.03 -6.47
C HIS A 154 12.72 -5.53 -7.91
N GLY A 155 13.52 -6.56 -8.25
CA GLY A 155 13.55 -7.12 -9.61
C GLY A 155 12.22 -7.76 -10.02
N LEU A 156 11.58 -8.51 -9.11
CA LEU A 156 10.28 -9.11 -9.37
C LEU A 156 9.18 -8.05 -9.49
N LEU A 157 9.21 -7.02 -8.63
CA LEU A 157 8.25 -5.92 -8.72
C LEU A 157 8.42 -5.14 -10.03
N MET A 158 9.65 -4.78 -10.38
CA MET A 158 9.88 -4.04 -11.63
C MET A 158 9.55 -4.86 -12.87
N ALA A 159 9.78 -6.16 -12.88
CA ALA A 159 9.36 -7.02 -13.98
C ALA A 159 7.82 -7.02 -14.17
N GLN A 160 7.04 -6.88 -13.10
CA GLN A 160 5.59 -6.69 -13.19
C GLN A 160 5.21 -5.29 -13.65
N VAL A 161 5.93 -4.26 -13.18
CA VAL A 161 5.73 -2.85 -13.59
C VAL A 161 6.00 -2.68 -15.09
N GLU A 162 7.10 -3.23 -15.58
CA GLU A 162 7.52 -3.12 -17.00
C GLU A 162 6.54 -3.76 -17.99
N GLN A 163 5.71 -4.70 -17.51
CA GLN A 163 4.60 -5.23 -18.31
C GLN A 163 3.47 -4.21 -18.52
N GLN A 164 3.36 -3.19 -17.64
CA GLN A 164 2.26 -2.24 -17.64
C GLN A 164 2.71 -0.82 -18.01
N VAL A 165 3.97 -0.48 -17.81
CA VAL A 165 4.55 0.86 -18.03
C VAL A 165 5.63 0.75 -19.09
N GLN A 166 5.44 1.54 -20.18
CA GLN A 166 6.40 1.62 -21.29
C GLN A 166 7.14 2.97 -21.31
N ASP A 167 6.79 3.91 -20.45
CA ASP A 167 7.41 5.22 -20.36
C ASP A 167 8.76 5.14 -19.61
N PRO A 168 9.90 5.36 -20.28
CA PRO A 168 11.22 5.19 -19.67
C PRO A 168 11.49 6.18 -18.53
N LEU A 169 10.88 7.38 -18.57
CA LEU A 169 11.05 8.36 -17.50
C LEU A 169 10.30 7.92 -16.23
N VAL A 170 9.12 7.34 -16.40
CA VAL A 170 8.35 6.79 -15.27
C VAL A 170 9.05 5.56 -14.72
N LEU A 171 9.57 4.67 -15.57
CA LEU A 171 10.35 3.51 -15.12
C LEU A 171 11.59 3.93 -14.32
N SER A 172 12.30 4.97 -14.77
CA SER A 172 13.45 5.52 -14.02
C SER A 172 13.04 6.04 -12.65
N LEU A 173 11.96 6.81 -12.55
CA LEU A 173 11.43 7.30 -11.26
C LEU A 173 11.02 6.16 -10.33
N LEU A 174 10.43 5.09 -10.87
CA LEU A 174 10.06 3.92 -10.06
C LEU A 174 11.28 3.14 -9.58
N TRP A 175 12.34 3.05 -10.38
CA TRP A 175 13.61 2.50 -9.93
C TRP A 175 14.27 3.35 -8.84
N ASP A 176 14.26 4.69 -8.97
CA ASP A 176 14.79 5.60 -7.97
C ASP A 176 14.03 5.50 -6.64
N TYR A 177 12.68 5.39 -6.72
CA TYR A 177 11.85 5.11 -5.55
C TYR A 177 12.23 3.81 -4.84
N LEU A 178 12.54 2.75 -5.58
CA LEU A 178 12.93 1.45 -5.01
C LEU A 178 14.35 1.49 -4.42
N LYS A 179 15.30 2.04 -5.15
CA LYS A 179 16.73 2.12 -4.78
C LYS A 179 17.05 3.30 -3.87
N ARG A 180 16.05 3.83 -3.20
CA ARG A 180 16.17 4.96 -2.30
C ARG A 180 17.35 4.84 -1.34
N VAL A 181 17.88 5.99 -0.95
CA VAL A 181 18.90 6.10 0.10
C VAL A 181 18.21 6.54 1.39
N VAL A 182 18.55 5.89 2.49
CA VAL A 182 18.03 6.19 3.82
C VAL A 182 19.17 6.74 4.67
N ASN A 183 18.94 7.90 5.28
CA ASN A 183 19.83 8.54 6.23
C ASN A 183 19.31 8.29 7.66
N ASP A 184 20.06 7.53 8.42
CA ASP A 184 19.80 7.22 9.81
C ASP A 184 20.85 7.90 10.69
N GLY A 185 20.53 9.11 11.18
CA GLY A 185 21.43 9.85 12.07
C GLY A 185 22.82 10.15 11.48
N GLY A 186 22.95 10.29 10.17
CA GLY A 186 24.22 10.53 9.47
C GLY A 186 24.83 9.30 8.81
N TRP A 187 24.24 8.13 9.02
CA TRP A 187 24.62 6.90 8.30
C TRP A 187 23.72 6.71 7.08
N TRP A 188 24.31 6.63 5.90
CA TRP A 188 23.58 6.40 4.65
C TRP A 188 23.60 4.92 4.28
N ARG A 189 22.44 4.36 4.05
CA ARG A 189 22.30 3.01 3.52
C ARG A 189 21.46 3.00 2.22
N SER A 190 21.94 2.28 1.23
CA SER A 190 21.18 1.96 0.03
C SER A 190 20.20 0.82 0.31
N VAL A 191 18.99 0.93 -0.24
CA VAL A 191 17.96 -0.09 -0.09
C VAL A 191 17.93 -0.98 -1.32
N TYR A 192 18.16 -2.28 -1.14
CA TYR A 192 18.19 -3.27 -2.22
C TYR A 192 16.96 -4.18 -2.24
N GLN A 193 16.15 -4.16 -1.20
CA GLN A 193 14.92 -4.93 -1.04
C GLN A 193 13.92 -4.14 -0.20
N GLY A 194 12.64 -4.34 -0.48
CA GLY A 194 11.55 -3.71 0.25
C GLY A 194 11.15 -2.32 -0.28
N ILE A 195 9.93 -1.94 0.02
CA ILE A 195 9.36 -0.63 -0.29
C ILE A 195 9.08 0.15 0.99
N SER A 196 9.08 1.48 0.88
CA SER A 196 8.97 2.37 2.03
C SER A 196 7.58 2.31 2.67
N MET A 197 7.52 2.09 3.99
CA MET A 197 6.29 2.19 4.75
C MET A 197 5.85 3.67 4.83
N GLY A 198 4.55 3.94 4.71
CA GLY A 198 4.01 5.31 4.76
C GLY A 198 4.15 6.11 3.47
N CYS A 199 4.79 5.59 2.43
CA CYS A 199 4.83 6.20 1.10
C CYS A 199 3.46 6.11 0.40
N PRO A 200 2.99 7.17 -0.27
CA PRO A 200 1.69 7.15 -0.98
C PRO A 200 1.63 6.18 -2.17
N LEU A 201 2.77 5.79 -2.72
CA LEU A 201 2.87 4.85 -3.84
C LEU A 201 2.89 3.37 -3.37
N SER A 202 3.41 3.10 -2.17
CA SER A 202 3.63 1.74 -1.67
C SER A 202 2.37 0.84 -1.63
N PRO A 203 1.16 1.32 -1.29
CA PRO A 203 -0.04 0.50 -1.34
C PRO A 203 -0.33 -0.05 -2.74
N LEU A 204 -0.14 0.76 -3.78
CA LEU A 204 -0.34 0.36 -5.16
C LEU A 204 0.72 -0.65 -5.62
N MET A 205 1.99 -0.40 -5.29
CA MET A 205 3.10 -1.32 -5.59
C MET A 205 2.91 -2.67 -4.87
N GLY A 206 2.49 -2.65 -3.62
CA GLY A 206 2.14 -3.87 -2.90
C GLY A 206 0.92 -4.58 -3.49
N ALA A 207 -0.09 -3.85 -4.00
CA ALA A 207 -1.21 -4.48 -4.70
C ALA A 207 -0.75 -5.23 -5.96
N LEU A 208 0.10 -4.59 -6.77
CA LEU A 208 0.64 -5.19 -7.98
C LEU A 208 1.51 -6.41 -7.67
N TYR A 209 2.36 -6.33 -6.64
CA TYR A 209 3.26 -7.42 -6.28
C TYR A 209 2.55 -8.73 -5.97
N LEU A 210 1.40 -8.68 -5.28
CA LEU A 210 0.57 -9.85 -4.98
C LEU A 210 -0.48 -10.19 -6.05
N LYS A 211 -0.54 -9.43 -7.16
CA LYS A 211 -1.49 -9.71 -8.25
C LYS A 211 -1.45 -11.16 -8.77
N PRO A 212 -0.28 -11.82 -8.94
CA PRO A 212 -0.25 -13.22 -9.34
C PRO A 212 -0.97 -14.16 -8.36
N LEU A 213 -0.94 -13.87 -7.06
CA LEU A 213 -1.71 -14.61 -6.07
C LEU A 213 -3.22 -14.37 -6.25
N ASP A 214 -3.64 -13.12 -6.47
CA ASP A 214 -5.04 -12.78 -6.71
C ASP A 214 -5.58 -13.51 -7.94
N ASP A 215 -4.84 -13.48 -9.05
CA ASP A 215 -5.20 -14.14 -10.30
C ASP A 215 -5.31 -15.68 -10.10
N ARG A 216 -4.40 -16.24 -9.30
CA ARG A 216 -4.42 -17.67 -8.99
C ARG A 216 -5.62 -18.07 -8.15
N MET A 217 -6.03 -17.24 -7.18
CA MET A 217 -7.23 -17.48 -6.37
C MET A 217 -8.50 -17.36 -7.20
N ALA A 218 -8.59 -16.38 -8.09
CA ALA A 218 -9.70 -16.24 -9.03
C ALA A 218 -9.85 -17.47 -9.93
N ALA A 219 -8.74 -18.00 -10.45
CA ALA A 219 -8.73 -19.20 -11.30
C ALA A 219 -9.16 -20.49 -10.55
N LEU A 220 -9.08 -20.52 -9.22
CA LEU A 220 -9.52 -21.67 -8.40
C LEU A 220 -11.01 -21.65 -8.09
N GLY A 221 -11.72 -20.53 -8.35
CA GLY A 221 -13.13 -20.39 -8.03
C GLY A 221 -13.43 -20.44 -6.53
N VAL A 222 -12.49 -20.05 -5.68
CA VAL A 222 -12.70 -19.90 -4.23
C VAL A 222 -13.14 -18.47 -3.90
N VAL A 223 -13.84 -18.30 -2.79
CA VAL A 223 -14.01 -16.95 -2.23
C VAL A 223 -12.68 -16.50 -1.67
N TYR A 224 -12.23 -15.38 -2.15
CA TYR A 224 -10.96 -14.76 -1.76
C TYR A 224 -11.18 -13.28 -1.50
N VAL A 225 -10.71 -12.79 -0.37
CA VAL A 225 -10.77 -11.37 0.00
C VAL A 225 -9.41 -10.96 0.54
N ARG A 226 -8.83 -9.90 -0.02
CA ARG A 226 -7.52 -9.38 0.38
C ARG A 226 -7.60 -7.89 0.75
N TYR A 227 -6.96 -7.57 1.85
CA TYR A 227 -6.69 -6.20 2.26
C TYR A 227 -5.20 -6.05 2.57
N MET A 228 -4.46 -5.34 1.72
CA MET A 228 -2.99 -5.27 1.76
C MET A 228 -2.36 -6.67 1.62
N ASP A 229 -1.68 -7.13 2.66
CA ASP A 229 -1.03 -8.42 2.83
C ASP A 229 -1.83 -9.42 3.68
N ASP A 230 -2.97 -9.02 4.22
CA ASP A 230 -3.88 -9.90 4.96
C ASP A 230 -5.00 -10.40 4.03
N TRP A 231 -5.19 -11.72 3.94
CA TRP A 231 -6.26 -12.29 3.12
C TRP A 231 -6.91 -13.51 3.76
N VAL A 232 -8.13 -13.75 3.32
CA VAL A 232 -8.91 -14.93 3.68
C VAL A 232 -9.42 -15.64 2.43
N VAL A 233 -9.39 -16.96 2.49
CA VAL A 233 -10.00 -17.87 1.51
C VAL A 233 -11.12 -18.63 2.21
N LEU A 234 -12.31 -18.68 1.61
CA LEU A 234 -13.41 -19.56 2.03
C LEU A 234 -13.59 -20.68 1.02
N ALA A 235 -13.81 -21.89 1.51
CA ALA A 235 -13.96 -23.10 0.68
C ALA A 235 -15.08 -24.01 1.20
N SER A 236 -15.83 -24.63 0.29
CA SER A 236 -16.92 -25.55 0.62
C SER A 236 -16.44 -26.96 0.98
N SER A 237 -15.21 -27.32 0.61
CA SER A 237 -14.65 -28.64 0.90
C SER A 237 -13.18 -28.59 1.33
N ARG A 238 -12.75 -29.61 2.09
CA ARG A 238 -11.33 -29.76 2.48
C ARG A 238 -10.40 -29.89 1.27
N TRP A 239 -10.88 -30.49 0.19
CA TRP A 239 -10.09 -30.64 -1.03
C TRP A 239 -9.86 -29.29 -1.70
N GLN A 240 -10.90 -28.47 -1.83
CA GLN A 240 -10.82 -27.11 -2.36
C GLN A 240 -9.87 -26.24 -1.50
N LEU A 241 -10.01 -26.33 -0.16
CA LEU A 241 -9.12 -25.63 0.76
C LEU A 241 -7.65 -26.04 0.57
N ARG A 242 -7.36 -27.35 0.47
CA ARG A 242 -6.00 -27.86 0.25
C ARG A 242 -5.42 -27.37 -1.08
N ARG A 243 -6.24 -27.31 -2.14
CA ARG A 243 -5.82 -26.72 -3.45
C ARG A 243 -5.45 -25.26 -3.29
N ALA A 244 -6.28 -24.46 -2.62
CA ALA A 244 -6.02 -23.04 -2.37
C ALA A 244 -4.73 -22.84 -1.56
N ILE A 245 -4.54 -23.58 -0.46
CA ILE A 245 -3.32 -23.49 0.37
C ILE A 245 -2.08 -23.85 -0.45
N ARG A 246 -2.13 -24.87 -1.28
CA ARG A 246 -1.01 -25.26 -2.16
C ARG A 246 -0.69 -24.13 -3.15
N ALA A 247 -1.71 -23.53 -3.77
CA ALA A 247 -1.54 -22.44 -4.70
C ALA A 247 -0.94 -21.19 -4.02
N VAL A 248 -1.44 -20.81 -2.83
CA VAL A 248 -0.86 -19.73 -2.01
C VAL A 248 0.61 -19.98 -1.76
N ARG A 249 1.00 -21.17 -1.28
CA ARG A 249 2.40 -21.50 -1.01
C ARG A 249 3.28 -21.42 -2.27
N GLN A 250 2.78 -21.85 -3.41
CA GLN A 250 3.49 -21.79 -4.68
C GLN A 250 3.72 -20.34 -5.13
N GLU A 251 2.67 -19.50 -5.09
CA GLU A 251 2.80 -18.10 -5.50
C GLU A 251 3.65 -17.29 -4.51
N MET A 252 3.52 -17.53 -3.21
CA MET A 252 4.39 -16.88 -2.21
C MET A 252 5.87 -17.25 -2.42
N ALA A 253 6.18 -18.52 -2.72
CA ALA A 253 7.53 -18.94 -3.04
C ALA A 253 8.08 -18.27 -4.30
N ARG A 254 7.26 -18.13 -5.37
CA ARG A 254 7.63 -17.40 -6.61
C ARG A 254 7.91 -15.93 -6.34
N LEU A 255 7.09 -15.31 -5.50
CA LEU A 255 7.24 -13.92 -5.08
C LEU A 255 8.30 -13.71 -3.99
N ARG A 256 8.96 -14.78 -3.53
CA ARG A 256 9.99 -14.74 -2.48
C ARG A 256 9.49 -14.08 -1.18
N VAL A 257 8.24 -14.33 -0.83
CA VAL A 257 7.64 -13.89 0.43
C VAL A 257 7.22 -15.08 1.29
N VAL A 258 7.11 -14.87 2.59
CA VAL A 258 6.83 -15.95 3.57
C VAL A 258 5.54 -15.65 4.32
N PRO A 259 4.67 -16.63 4.55
CA PRO A 259 3.50 -16.45 5.40
C PRO A 259 3.93 -16.13 6.84
N HIS A 260 3.16 -15.29 7.52
CA HIS A 260 3.40 -15.01 8.92
C HIS A 260 2.93 -16.21 9.77
N PRO A 261 3.82 -16.89 10.52
CA PRO A 261 3.47 -18.13 11.22
C PRO A 261 2.34 -17.95 12.23
N ASP A 262 2.41 -16.89 13.04
CA ASP A 262 1.44 -16.64 14.13
C ASP A 262 0.11 -16.08 13.65
N LYS A 263 0.02 -15.65 12.40
CA LYS A 263 -1.21 -15.12 11.81
C LYS A 263 -1.83 -16.07 10.79
N THR A 264 -1.21 -17.22 10.56
CA THR A 264 -1.75 -18.25 9.67
C THR A 264 -2.74 -19.13 10.46
N ALA A 265 -3.99 -19.14 10.00
CA ALA A 265 -5.04 -19.94 10.61
C ALA A 265 -5.87 -20.66 9.53
N LEU A 266 -6.31 -21.87 9.85
CA LEU A 266 -7.23 -22.62 9.01
C LEU A 266 -8.20 -23.42 9.90
N GLY A 267 -9.42 -23.60 9.45
CA GLY A 267 -10.41 -24.30 10.27
C GLY A 267 -11.80 -24.35 9.63
N ARG A 268 -12.78 -24.68 10.45
CA ARG A 268 -14.20 -24.58 10.09
C ARG A 268 -14.72 -23.16 10.36
N THR A 269 -15.49 -22.62 9.44
CA THR A 269 -16.13 -21.29 9.56
C THR A 269 -17.03 -21.19 10.78
N THR A 270 -17.67 -22.29 11.19
CA THR A 270 -18.52 -22.38 12.38
C THR A 270 -17.78 -22.06 13.70
N LYS A 271 -16.46 -22.27 13.75
CA LYS A 271 -15.62 -21.91 14.91
C LYS A 271 -15.26 -20.44 14.95
N GLY A 272 -15.47 -19.71 13.84
CA GLY A 272 -15.04 -18.34 13.68
C GLY A 272 -13.52 -18.18 13.48
N PHE A 273 -13.15 -16.99 13.04
CA PHE A 273 -11.75 -16.58 12.85
C PHE A 273 -11.61 -15.07 12.95
N ASP A 274 -10.41 -14.61 13.29
CA ASP A 274 -10.05 -13.19 13.28
C ASP A 274 -9.70 -12.76 11.85
N PHE A 275 -10.25 -11.64 11.37
CA PHE A 275 -9.89 -11.01 10.10
C PHE A 275 -10.03 -9.49 10.21
N LEU A 276 -8.99 -8.74 9.86
CA LEU A 276 -8.94 -7.28 9.89
C LEU A 276 -9.43 -6.66 11.22
N GLY A 277 -9.13 -7.32 12.33
CA GLY A 277 -9.51 -6.85 13.67
C GLY A 277 -10.91 -7.21 14.13
N TYR A 278 -11.62 -8.04 13.36
CA TYR A 278 -12.95 -8.54 13.68
C TYR A 278 -12.96 -10.06 13.79
N TRP A 279 -13.77 -10.58 14.70
CA TRP A 279 -14.09 -12.00 14.79
C TRP A 279 -15.27 -12.30 13.88
N VAL A 280 -15.03 -13.13 12.88
CA VAL A 280 -15.99 -13.48 11.82
C VAL A 280 -16.58 -14.86 12.13
N THR A 281 -17.92 -14.97 12.11
CA THR A 281 -18.64 -16.24 12.22
C THR A 281 -19.85 -16.22 11.27
N PRO A 282 -20.48 -17.38 10.97
CA PRO A 282 -21.76 -17.41 10.27
C PRO A 282 -22.88 -16.61 10.95
N GLY A 283 -22.78 -16.39 12.26
CA GLY A 283 -23.72 -15.59 13.05
C GLY A 283 -23.44 -14.08 13.04
N GLY A 284 -22.39 -13.62 12.32
CA GLY A 284 -22.08 -12.21 12.16
C GLY A 284 -20.67 -11.81 12.59
N LEU A 285 -20.43 -10.50 12.64
CA LEU A 285 -19.17 -9.86 12.99
C LEU A 285 -19.18 -9.36 14.42
N ARG A 286 -18.06 -9.54 15.12
CA ARG A 286 -17.78 -8.91 16.42
C ARG A 286 -16.39 -8.31 16.38
N VAL A 287 -16.12 -7.27 17.16
CA VAL A 287 -14.75 -6.78 17.33
C VAL A 287 -13.91 -7.88 17.98
N ALA A 288 -12.75 -8.18 17.42
CA ALA A 288 -11.86 -9.21 17.95
C ALA A 288 -11.33 -8.82 19.34
N ALA A 289 -11.24 -9.77 20.27
CA ALA A 289 -10.75 -9.52 21.61
C ALA A 289 -9.36 -8.86 21.63
N ARG A 290 -8.48 -9.25 20.70
CA ARG A 290 -7.16 -8.63 20.51
C ARG A 290 -7.26 -7.14 20.16
N THR A 291 -8.25 -6.74 19.35
CA THR A 291 -8.48 -5.34 18.95
C THR A 291 -8.94 -4.53 20.16
N VAL A 292 -9.85 -5.08 20.97
CA VAL A 292 -10.29 -4.47 22.22
C VAL A 292 -9.12 -4.35 23.20
N GLY A 293 -8.32 -5.41 23.36
CA GLY A 293 -7.13 -5.40 24.22
C GLY A 293 -6.15 -4.28 23.86
N ARG A 294 -5.82 -4.13 22.59
CA ARG A 294 -4.94 -3.03 22.11
C ARG A 294 -5.52 -1.65 22.39
N MET A 295 -6.83 -1.48 22.26
CA MET A 295 -7.49 -0.22 22.58
C MET A 295 -7.36 0.08 24.08
N VAL A 296 -7.63 -0.89 24.95
CA VAL A 296 -7.49 -0.75 26.40
C VAL A 296 -6.05 -0.43 26.79
N GLU A 297 -5.06 -1.16 26.26
CA GLU A 297 -3.64 -0.88 26.47
C GLU A 297 -3.24 0.54 26.04
N LYS A 298 -3.75 1.01 24.89
CA LYS A 298 -3.47 2.37 24.42
C LYS A 298 -4.08 3.43 25.33
N VAL A 299 -5.31 3.22 25.81
CA VAL A 299 -5.97 4.11 26.77
C VAL A 299 -5.19 4.13 28.10
N SER A 300 -4.78 2.98 28.61
CA SER A 300 -3.96 2.89 29.84
C SER A 300 -2.65 3.67 29.67
N ARG A 301 -1.94 3.46 28.56
CA ARG A 301 -0.69 4.18 28.25
C ARG A 301 -0.90 5.71 28.13
N LEU A 302 -2.01 6.16 27.52
CA LEU A 302 -2.35 7.57 27.46
C LEU A 302 -2.59 8.16 28.86
N ASN A 303 -3.28 7.44 29.75
CA ASN A 303 -3.49 7.83 31.13
C ASN A 303 -2.16 7.94 31.92
N GLU A 304 -1.29 6.93 31.80
CA GLU A 304 0.04 6.91 32.42
C GLU A 304 0.91 8.10 31.97
N GLN A 305 0.76 8.52 30.70
CA GLN A 305 1.44 9.68 30.12
C GLN A 305 0.79 11.02 30.51
N GLY A 306 -0.23 11.04 31.36
CA GLY A 306 -0.93 12.25 31.79
C GLY A 306 -1.77 12.91 30.68
N ALA A 307 -2.26 12.14 29.70
CA ALA A 307 -3.11 12.68 28.66
C ALA A 307 -4.43 13.19 29.25
N THR A 308 -4.90 14.33 28.72
CA THR A 308 -6.18 14.92 29.16
C THR A 308 -7.36 14.02 28.77
N ALA A 309 -8.45 14.07 29.54
CA ALA A 309 -9.69 13.33 29.24
C ALA A 309 -10.16 13.60 27.80
N SER A 310 -10.11 14.85 27.33
CA SER A 310 -10.47 15.22 25.95
C SER A 310 -9.60 14.52 24.88
N ARG A 311 -8.32 14.26 25.16
CA ARG A 311 -7.45 13.50 24.24
C ARG A 311 -7.83 12.04 24.18
N ILE A 312 -8.19 11.45 25.32
CA ILE A 312 -8.64 10.06 25.42
C ILE A 312 -10.00 9.89 24.73
N ASP A 313 -10.94 10.81 24.98
CA ASP A 313 -12.26 10.78 24.35
C ASP A 313 -12.16 10.93 22.82
N ARG A 314 -11.27 11.78 22.33
CA ARG A 314 -10.99 11.92 20.89
C ARG A 314 -10.46 10.63 20.30
N TYR A 315 -9.56 9.93 21.00
CA TYR A 315 -9.06 8.61 20.57
C TYR A 315 -10.18 7.59 20.51
N LEU A 316 -11.01 7.49 21.55
CA LEU A 316 -12.14 6.56 21.61
C LEU A 316 -13.20 6.87 20.54
N HIS A 317 -13.43 8.14 20.23
CA HIS A 317 -14.34 8.55 19.16
C HIS A 317 -13.84 8.12 17.77
N HIS A 318 -12.54 8.20 17.50
CA HIS A 318 -11.96 7.72 16.24
C HIS A 318 -11.87 6.19 16.16
N TRP A 319 -11.93 5.50 17.30
CA TRP A 319 -11.90 4.05 17.37
C TRP A 319 -13.28 3.42 17.10
N ARG A 320 -14.37 4.12 17.38
CA ARG A 320 -15.75 3.72 17.07
C ARG A 320 -16.08 3.89 15.60
#